data_168200a788f91f13f3613bcf3d7c6d07
#
_entry.id   168200a788f91f13f3613bcf3d7c6d07
#
_cell.length_a   1.000
_cell.length_b   1.000
_cell.length_c   1.000
_cell.angle_alpha   90.00
_cell.angle_beta   90.00
_cell.angle_gamma   90.00
#
_symmetry.space_group_name_H-M   'P 1'
#
loop_
_entity.id
_entity.type
_entity.pdbx_description
1 polymer ?
#
loop_
_entity_poly.entity_id
_entity_poly.type
_entity_poly.pdbx_seq_one_letter_code
_entity_poly.pdbx_strand_id
1 'polypeptide(L)'
;MLAITAALTDCAPERSVPAPLSPPQSSFFPSPAFAPPPAPPAAPKAAKVALLVPLSGPNAALGKAILDAAQLALFETGRGMTLIPRDTAGTAAGVAKAARSAIGDGAQLILGPLLAAEVAAVKPVARDAHVNVIAFSTVTSLAGGRTFLMGFLPRQEVEREVGYAREQGLDRFAALAPDSPYGHLMAEALKDAAAANGATVTKVAFYGPSAAASAAAIQSLGGAVPAAASGTAA
;
A
#
# COMPACT_ATOMS: atom_id res chain seq x y z
N MET A 1 71.04 47.37 57.60
CA MET A 1 70.50 47.92 58.82
C MET A 1 69.45 46.95 59.30
N LEU A 2 69.78 46.08 60.22
CA LEU A 2 69.62 46.17 61.69
C LEU A 2 68.21 46.61 62.04
N ALA A 3 67.37 45.93 62.82
CA ALA A 3 67.54 45.25 64.09
C ALA A 3 66.21 44.53 64.43
N ILE A 4 66.27 43.37 65.01
CA ILE A 4 66.17 43.06 66.46
C ILE A 4 64.78 42.98 67.00
N THR A 5 64.35 41.72 67.27
CA THR A 5 63.93 41.10 68.55
C THR A 5 62.65 41.58 69.24
N ALA A 6 61.77 40.69 69.58
CA ALA A 6 61.51 40.27 70.95
C ALA A 6 60.58 39.08 71.04
N ALA A 7 61.03 38.06 71.74
CA ALA A 7 60.25 36.94 72.21
C ALA A 7 59.44 37.33 73.42
N LEU A 8 58.22 36.95 73.54
CA LEU A 8 57.50 36.86 74.83
C LEU A 8 56.80 35.50 74.88
N THR A 9 57.34 34.63 75.67
CA THR A 9 56.75 33.41 76.20
C THR A 9 55.67 33.79 77.20
N ASP A 10 54.43 33.34 76.91
CA ASP A 10 53.43 33.34 77.95
C ASP A 10 52.87 31.92 78.08
N CYS A 11 53.03 31.35 79.21
CA CYS A 11 52.54 30.07 79.66
C CYS A 11 51.09 30.24 80.11
N ALA A 12 50.17 29.63 79.38
CA ALA A 12 48.80 29.46 79.83
C ALA A 12 48.49 27.98 80.02
N PRO A 13 47.75 27.57 81.04
CA PRO A 13 47.52 26.15 81.38
C PRO A 13 46.58 25.50 80.41
N GLU A 14 46.96 24.30 80.00
CA GLU A 14 46.16 23.38 79.23
C GLU A 14 44.82 23.04 79.95
N ARG A 15 43.72 23.56 79.44
CA ARG A 15 42.43 23.08 79.81
C ARG A 15 42.13 21.86 78.95
N SER A 16 42.08 20.67 79.58
CA SER A 16 41.63 19.44 78.98
C SER A 16 40.15 19.59 78.51
N VAL A 17 39.95 19.69 77.21
CA VAL A 17 38.61 19.61 76.62
C VAL A 17 38.25 18.15 76.57
N PRO A 18 37.12 17.69 77.13
CA PRO A 18 36.66 16.30 76.94
C PRO A 18 36.36 16.01 75.47
N ALA A 19 36.80 14.84 74.99
CA ALA A 19 36.65 14.40 73.66
C ALA A 19 35.14 14.42 73.28
N PRO A 20 34.76 14.86 72.06
CA PRO A 20 33.43 14.85 71.63
C PRO A 20 32.96 13.36 71.50
N LEU A 21 31.80 13.06 72.10
CA LEU A 21 31.12 11.79 71.97
C LEU A 21 30.86 11.53 70.46
N SER A 22 31.37 10.40 69.97
CA SER A 22 31.07 9.94 68.60
C SER A 22 29.59 9.88 68.44
N PRO A 23 29.03 10.42 67.36
CA PRO A 23 27.60 10.26 67.05
C PRO A 23 27.27 8.77 66.88
N PRO A 24 26.08 8.33 67.26
CA PRO A 24 25.68 6.96 67.09
C PRO A 24 25.76 6.59 65.60
N GLN A 25 26.48 5.50 65.33
CA GLN A 25 26.54 4.96 63.97
C GLN A 25 25.11 4.56 63.61
N SER A 26 24.52 5.36 62.71
CA SER A 26 23.25 5.01 62.04
C SER A 26 23.46 3.67 61.37
N SER A 27 22.76 2.64 61.85
CA SER A 27 22.68 1.37 61.19
C SER A 27 22.15 1.62 59.76
N PHE A 28 23.03 1.47 58.78
CA PHE A 28 22.65 1.48 57.37
C PHE A 28 21.69 0.32 57.15
N PHE A 29 20.39 0.56 57.20
CA PHE A 29 19.45 -0.28 56.52
C PHE A 29 19.77 -0.12 55.03
N PRO A 30 20.08 -1.20 54.30
CA PRO A 30 20.19 -1.09 52.85
C PRO A 30 18.84 -0.63 52.31
N SER A 31 18.79 0.59 51.78
CA SER A 31 17.64 1.04 51.04
C SER A 31 17.33 -0.02 49.97
N PRO A 32 16.09 -0.51 49.87
CA PRO A 32 15.76 -1.38 48.78
C PRO A 32 16.11 -0.66 47.47
N ALA A 33 17.07 -1.22 46.74
CA ALA A 33 17.41 -0.72 45.42
C ALA A 33 16.13 -0.80 44.57
N PHE A 34 15.48 0.34 44.38
CA PHE A 34 14.42 0.43 43.40
C PHE A 34 15.05 0.09 42.05
N ALA A 35 14.78 -1.12 41.57
CA ALA A 35 15.11 -1.45 40.20
C ALA A 35 14.47 -0.38 39.29
N PRO A 36 15.20 0.19 38.34
CA PRO A 36 14.62 1.15 37.41
C PRO A 36 13.41 0.47 36.74
N PRO A 37 12.30 1.20 36.57
CA PRO A 37 11.14 0.64 35.90
C PRO A 37 11.56 0.06 34.54
N PRO A 38 11.00 -1.11 34.15
CA PRO A 38 11.34 -1.70 32.86
C PRO A 38 11.15 -0.64 31.75
N ALA A 39 12.14 -0.52 30.90
CA ALA A 39 12.08 0.41 29.79
C ALA A 39 10.77 0.18 29.00
N PRO A 40 10.04 1.25 28.62
CA PRO A 40 8.84 1.10 27.84
C PRO A 40 9.14 0.23 26.60
N PRO A 41 8.23 -0.68 26.20
CA PRO A 41 8.44 -1.49 25.00
C PRO A 41 8.79 -0.55 23.84
N ALA A 42 9.86 -0.87 23.12
CA ALA A 42 10.29 -0.08 21.97
C ALA A 42 9.09 0.07 21.03
N ALA A 43 8.76 1.32 20.67
CA ALA A 43 7.66 1.59 19.75
C ALA A 43 7.85 0.74 18.48
N PRO A 44 6.81 0.07 17.99
CA PRO A 44 6.93 -0.78 16.81
C PRO A 44 7.50 0.06 15.66
N LYS A 45 8.58 -0.43 15.04
CA LYS A 45 9.18 0.24 13.88
C LYS A 45 8.10 0.35 12.81
N ALA A 46 7.94 1.57 12.25
CA ALA A 46 6.98 1.81 11.17
C ALA A 46 7.20 0.82 10.03
N ALA A 47 6.14 0.12 9.62
CA ALA A 47 6.19 -0.79 8.50
C ALA A 47 6.50 -0.02 7.22
N LYS A 48 7.48 -0.48 6.45
CA LYS A 48 7.85 0.13 5.16
C LYS A 48 7.08 -0.54 4.03
N VAL A 49 6.31 0.23 3.31
CA VAL A 49 5.48 -0.23 2.18
C VAL A 49 5.93 0.47 0.91
N ALA A 50 6.38 -0.30 -0.07
CA ALA A 50 6.72 0.24 -1.39
C ALA A 50 5.47 0.43 -2.23
N LEU A 51 5.35 1.55 -2.93
CA LEU A 51 4.32 1.79 -3.95
C LEU A 51 5.01 1.84 -5.32
N LEU A 52 4.77 0.81 -6.14
CA LEU A 52 5.34 0.69 -7.49
C LEU A 52 4.29 1.10 -8.52
N VAL A 53 4.43 2.29 -9.08
CA VAL A 53 3.48 2.84 -10.06
C VAL A 53 4.25 3.60 -11.16
N PRO A 54 3.70 3.72 -12.37
CA PRO A 54 4.32 4.49 -13.44
C PRO A 54 4.16 5.99 -13.15
N LEU A 55 5.20 6.63 -12.63
CA LEU A 55 5.23 8.08 -12.39
C LEU A 55 5.77 8.85 -13.61
N SER A 56 6.30 8.13 -14.59
CA SER A 56 6.73 8.64 -15.90
C SER A 56 6.15 7.79 -17.04
N GLY A 57 6.26 8.29 -18.29
CA GLY A 57 5.74 7.61 -19.46
C GLY A 57 4.24 7.79 -19.69
N PRO A 58 3.62 6.97 -20.57
CA PRO A 58 2.24 7.16 -21.03
C PRO A 58 1.18 7.04 -19.90
N ASN A 59 1.46 6.26 -18.89
CA ASN A 59 0.55 6.02 -17.77
C ASN A 59 0.85 6.90 -16.53
N ALA A 60 1.68 7.93 -16.65
CA ALA A 60 2.14 8.76 -15.54
C ALA A 60 0.99 9.47 -14.81
N ALA A 61 -0.04 9.91 -15.52
CA ALA A 61 -1.21 10.55 -14.91
C ALA A 61 -1.95 9.60 -13.96
N LEU A 62 -2.16 8.35 -14.39
CA LEU A 62 -2.80 7.33 -13.56
C LEU A 62 -1.91 6.94 -12.38
N GLY A 63 -0.60 6.77 -12.59
CA GLY A 63 0.35 6.47 -11.52
C GLY A 63 0.39 7.55 -10.44
N LYS A 64 0.35 8.83 -10.85
CA LYS A 64 0.26 9.96 -9.91
C LYS A 64 -1.04 9.96 -9.12
N ALA A 65 -2.18 9.73 -9.77
CA ALA A 65 -3.47 9.65 -9.08
C ALA A 65 -3.48 8.54 -8.01
N ILE A 66 -2.88 7.37 -8.30
CA ILE A 66 -2.73 6.29 -7.32
C ILE A 66 -1.80 6.71 -6.18
N LEU A 67 -0.70 7.40 -6.47
CA LEU A 67 0.21 7.91 -5.44
C LEU A 67 -0.49 8.92 -4.53
N ASP A 68 -1.23 9.87 -5.10
CA ASP A 68 -1.96 10.88 -4.35
C ASP A 68 -3.03 10.24 -3.44
N ALA A 69 -3.76 9.25 -3.94
CA ALA A 69 -4.72 8.48 -3.16
C ALA A 69 -4.05 7.71 -2.01
N ALA A 70 -2.90 7.08 -2.27
CA ALA A 70 -2.15 6.36 -1.24
C ALA A 70 -1.59 7.30 -0.16
N GLN A 71 -1.14 8.48 -0.55
CA GLN A 71 -0.68 9.52 0.40
C GLN A 71 -1.83 10.06 1.24
N LEU A 72 -2.99 10.31 0.63
CA LEU A 72 -4.19 10.74 1.36
C LEU A 72 -4.62 9.67 2.38
N ALA A 73 -4.72 8.42 1.98
CA ALA A 73 -5.05 7.31 2.87
C ALA A 73 -4.04 7.17 4.02
N LEU A 74 -2.76 7.36 3.73
CA LEU A 74 -1.71 7.36 4.75
C LEU A 74 -1.87 8.53 5.73
N PHE A 75 -2.22 9.71 5.25
CA PHE A 75 -2.47 10.89 6.08
C PHE A 75 -3.67 10.67 7.01
N GLU A 76 -4.75 10.07 6.51
CA GLU A 76 -5.98 9.84 7.28
C GLU A 76 -5.85 8.70 8.30
N THR A 77 -5.13 7.62 7.96
CA THR A 77 -5.14 6.38 8.74
C THR A 77 -3.77 5.94 9.23
N GLY A 78 -2.70 6.47 8.68
CA GLY A 78 -1.38 5.87 8.61
C GLY A 78 -0.46 6.04 9.81
N ARG A 79 -0.92 5.72 10.99
CA ARG A 79 -0.01 5.62 12.13
C ARG A 79 0.82 4.34 12.03
N GLY A 80 2.15 4.49 11.99
CA GLY A 80 3.09 3.37 12.02
C GLY A 80 3.46 2.76 10.66
N MET A 81 3.22 3.47 9.56
CA MET A 81 3.60 3.04 8.21
C MET A 81 4.41 4.13 7.48
N THR A 82 5.39 3.70 6.68
CA THR A 82 6.16 4.58 5.79
C THR A 82 5.94 4.13 4.35
N LEU A 83 5.42 5.02 3.51
CA LEU A 83 5.26 4.78 2.08
C LEU A 83 6.56 5.11 1.34
N ILE A 84 7.01 4.20 0.47
CA ILE A 84 8.19 4.34 -0.38
C ILE A 84 7.74 4.31 -1.85
N PRO A 85 7.40 5.45 -2.46
CA PRO A 85 7.02 5.48 -3.87
C PRO A 85 8.24 5.23 -4.77
N ARG A 86 8.05 4.46 -5.85
CA ARG A 86 9.05 4.16 -6.88
C ARG A 86 8.43 4.19 -8.25
N ASP A 87 9.08 4.87 -9.16
CA ASP A 87 8.66 4.92 -10.56
C ASP A 87 9.02 3.62 -11.28
N THR A 88 8.04 3.02 -11.94
CA THR A 88 8.22 1.83 -12.77
C THR A 88 8.41 2.19 -14.25
N ALA A 89 8.20 3.44 -14.62
CA ALA A 89 8.16 3.92 -16.01
C ALA A 89 7.22 3.09 -16.93
N GLY A 90 6.29 2.32 -16.36
CA GLY A 90 5.38 1.46 -17.11
C GLY A 90 6.05 0.28 -17.80
N THR A 91 7.24 -0.14 -17.38
CA THR A 91 8.03 -1.17 -18.05
C THR A 91 8.44 -2.33 -17.15
N ALA A 92 8.60 -3.52 -17.73
CA ALA A 92 9.07 -4.70 -17.01
C ALA A 92 10.47 -4.50 -16.38
N ALA A 93 11.39 -3.84 -17.09
CA ALA A 93 12.72 -3.53 -16.58
C ALA A 93 12.68 -2.48 -15.46
N GLY A 94 11.85 -1.44 -15.64
CA GLY A 94 11.65 -0.38 -14.65
C GLY A 94 11.10 -0.90 -13.34
N VAL A 95 10.05 -1.72 -13.38
CA VAL A 95 9.45 -2.28 -12.15
C VAL A 95 10.43 -3.22 -11.43
N ALA A 96 11.18 -4.03 -12.14
CA ALA A 96 12.18 -4.92 -11.53
C ALA A 96 13.29 -4.14 -10.82
N LYS A 97 13.75 -3.02 -11.41
CA LYS A 97 14.70 -2.09 -10.79
C LYS A 97 14.07 -1.40 -9.57
N ALA A 98 12.87 -0.87 -9.70
CA ALA A 98 12.13 -0.20 -8.64
C ALA A 98 11.90 -1.12 -7.43
N ALA A 99 11.50 -2.37 -7.68
CA ALA A 99 11.29 -3.37 -6.65
C ALA A 99 12.58 -3.69 -5.88
N ARG A 100 13.68 -3.96 -6.60
CA ARG A 100 14.99 -4.21 -5.95
C ARG A 100 15.43 -3.04 -5.09
N SER A 101 15.27 -1.80 -5.58
CA SER A 101 15.60 -0.60 -4.81
C SER A 101 14.74 -0.50 -3.55
N ALA A 102 13.42 -0.65 -3.66
CA ALA A 102 12.51 -0.56 -2.52
C ALA A 102 12.78 -1.65 -1.47
N ILE A 103 13.08 -2.87 -1.90
CA ILE A 103 13.46 -3.99 -1.01
C ILE A 103 14.77 -3.68 -0.30
N GLY A 104 15.76 -3.12 -1.02
CA GLY A 104 17.03 -2.66 -0.44
C GLY A 104 16.85 -1.58 0.63
N ASP A 105 15.84 -0.72 0.48
CA ASP A 105 15.45 0.28 1.46
C ASP A 105 14.64 -0.29 2.64
N GLY A 106 14.40 -1.61 2.62
CA GLY A 106 13.72 -2.35 3.67
C GLY A 106 12.20 -2.41 3.54
N ALA A 107 11.65 -2.31 2.32
CA ALA A 107 10.22 -2.53 2.08
C ALA A 107 9.81 -3.95 2.47
N GLN A 108 8.76 -4.07 3.25
CA GLN A 108 8.18 -5.32 3.77
C GLN A 108 6.95 -5.77 2.96
N LEU A 109 6.37 -4.86 2.20
CA LEU A 109 5.23 -5.07 1.33
C LEU A 109 5.39 -4.20 0.09
N ILE A 110 4.93 -4.71 -1.04
CA ILE A 110 4.85 -3.97 -2.31
C ILE A 110 3.37 -3.80 -2.67
N LEU A 111 2.94 -2.55 -2.86
CA LEU A 111 1.67 -2.17 -3.48
C LEU A 111 1.92 -1.82 -4.95
N GLY A 112 1.09 -2.33 -5.83
CA GLY A 112 1.35 -2.32 -7.27
C GLY A 112 2.17 -3.56 -7.70
N PRO A 113 2.60 -3.61 -8.95
CA PRO A 113 2.40 -2.62 -10.00
C PRO A 113 0.99 -2.66 -10.63
N LEU A 114 0.81 -1.77 -11.62
CA LEU A 114 -0.48 -1.60 -12.32
C LEU A 114 -0.61 -2.55 -13.52
N LEU A 115 0.41 -2.66 -14.35
CA LEU A 115 0.35 -3.36 -15.63
C LEU A 115 0.68 -4.85 -15.49
N ALA A 116 -0.02 -5.71 -16.24
CA ALA A 116 0.19 -7.16 -16.17
C ALA A 116 1.65 -7.58 -16.46
N ALA A 117 2.30 -6.95 -17.45
CA ALA A 117 3.70 -7.23 -17.76
C ALA A 117 4.66 -6.84 -16.61
N GLU A 118 4.35 -5.78 -15.89
CA GLU A 118 5.10 -5.36 -14.70
C GLU A 118 4.89 -6.36 -13.56
N VAL A 119 3.64 -6.84 -13.34
CA VAL A 119 3.35 -7.87 -12.33
C VAL A 119 4.16 -9.12 -12.60
N ALA A 120 4.19 -9.60 -13.85
CA ALA A 120 5.00 -10.77 -14.23
C ALA A 120 6.48 -10.55 -13.93
N ALA A 121 7.01 -9.34 -14.15
CA ALA A 121 8.42 -9.01 -13.95
C ALA A 121 8.80 -8.81 -12.46
N VAL A 122 7.89 -8.34 -11.61
CA VAL A 122 8.15 -8.16 -10.17
C VAL A 122 8.07 -9.46 -9.39
N LYS A 123 7.28 -10.44 -9.84
CA LYS A 123 7.08 -11.74 -9.14
C LYS A 123 8.36 -12.44 -8.72
N PRO A 124 9.34 -12.69 -9.60
CA PRO A 124 10.59 -13.34 -9.21
C PRO A 124 11.38 -12.52 -8.20
N VAL A 125 11.46 -11.20 -8.37
CA VAL A 125 12.18 -10.30 -7.46
C VAL A 125 11.59 -10.35 -6.04
N ALA A 126 10.26 -10.26 -5.92
CA ALA A 126 9.56 -10.28 -4.65
C ALA A 126 9.62 -11.66 -3.97
N ARG A 127 9.50 -12.74 -4.77
CA ARG A 127 9.61 -14.12 -4.28
C ARG A 127 10.98 -14.38 -3.66
N ASP A 128 12.05 -14.02 -4.35
CA ASP A 128 13.43 -14.28 -3.93
C ASP A 128 13.78 -13.45 -2.67
N ALA A 129 13.18 -12.28 -2.51
CA ALA A 129 13.29 -11.43 -1.31
C ALA A 129 12.27 -11.77 -0.21
N HIS A 130 11.38 -12.73 -0.40
CA HIS A 130 10.31 -13.09 0.52
C HIS A 130 9.33 -11.93 0.84
N VAL A 131 9.16 -10.97 -0.06
CA VAL A 131 8.25 -9.83 0.07
C VAL A 131 6.93 -10.13 -0.64
N ASN A 132 5.80 -9.79 0.00
CA ASN A 132 4.49 -9.92 -0.60
C ASN A 132 4.21 -8.75 -1.56
N VAL A 133 3.46 -9.03 -2.63
CA VAL A 133 3.02 -8.06 -3.64
C VAL A 133 1.51 -8.03 -3.67
N ILE A 134 0.92 -6.84 -3.57
CA ILE A 134 -0.49 -6.59 -3.83
C ILE A 134 -0.58 -5.78 -5.12
N ALA A 135 -0.79 -6.46 -6.23
CA ALA A 135 -0.82 -5.86 -7.56
C ALA A 135 -2.22 -5.31 -7.91
N PHE A 136 -2.26 -4.22 -8.66
CA PHE A 136 -3.51 -3.60 -9.13
C PHE A 136 -4.03 -4.19 -10.45
N SER A 137 -3.45 -5.29 -10.90
CA SER A 137 -3.85 -6.00 -12.11
C SER A 137 -5.13 -6.82 -11.90
N THR A 138 -5.92 -6.93 -12.95
CA THR A 138 -7.12 -7.78 -13.00
C THR A 138 -6.87 -9.15 -13.64
N VAL A 139 -5.64 -9.44 -14.07
CA VAL A 139 -5.26 -10.70 -14.73
C VAL A 139 -5.03 -11.78 -13.69
N THR A 140 -6.02 -12.64 -13.47
CA THR A 140 -6.06 -13.64 -12.39
C THR A 140 -4.93 -14.67 -12.45
N SER A 141 -4.43 -15.00 -13.64
CA SER A 141 -3.29 -15.93 -13.82
C SER A 141 -1.98 -15.41 -13.22
N LEU A 142 -1.90 -14.11 -12.90
CA LEU A 142 -0.75 -13.51 -12.25
C LEU A 142 -0.76 -13.68 -10.72
N ALA A 143 -1.86 -14.07 -10.14
CA ALA A 143 -1.95 -14.38 -8.71
C ALA A 143 -1.12 -15.63 -8.35
N GLY A 144 -0.84 -15.78 -7.07
CA GLY A 144 -0.12 -16.94 -6.55
C GLY A 144 1.35 -16.68 -6.18
N GLY A 145 1.92 -17.60 -5.44
CA GLY A 145 3.19 -17.38 -4.77
C GLY A 145 3.01 -16.32 -3.67
N ARG A 146 3.68 -15.21 -3.77
CA ARG A 146 3.55 -14.06 -2.86
C ARG A 146 2.84 -12.87 -3.52
N THR A 147 2.14 -13.12 -4.63
CA THR A 147 1.44 -12.09 -5.41
C THR A 147 -0.06 -12.24 -5.23
N PHE A 148 -0.67 -11.21 -4.71
CA PHE A 148 -2.10 -11.03 -4.52
C PHE A 148 -2.60 -9.97 -5.49
N LEU A 149 -3.86 -10.05 -5.91
CA LEU A 149 -4.47 -9.06 -6.78
C LEU A 149 -5.47 -8.24 -5.98
N MET A 150 -5.39 -6.94 -6.12
CA MET A 150 -6.34 -5.99 -5.57
C MET A 150 -6.95 -5.19 -6.73
N GLY A 151 -8.05 -5.68 -7.23
CA GLY A 151 -8.78 -5.07 -8.33
C GLY A 151 -10.15 -5.72 -8.45
N PHE A 152 -11.04 -5.05 -9.18
CA PHE A 152 -12.30 -5.65 -9.56
C PHE A 152 -12.02 -6.76 -10.56
N LEU A 153 -12.40 -7.98 -10.21
CA LEU A 153 -12.19 -9.13 -11.09
C LEU A 153 -13.38 -9.25 -12.04
N PRO A 154 -13.19 -9.05 -13.35
CA PRO A 154 -14.29 -8.95 -14.32
C PRO A 154 -15.24 -10.12 -14.26
N ARG A 155 -14.72 -11.33 -14.13
CA ARG A 155 -15.55 -12.54 -14.03
C ARG A 155 -16.47 -12.51 -12.81
N GLN A 156 -15.98 -12.11 -11.64
CA GLN A 156 -16.79 -12.06 -10.41
C GLN A 156 -17.83 -10.94 -10.46
N GLU A 157 -17.56 -9.85 -11.14
CA GLU A 157 -18.54 -8.79 -11.37
C GLU A 157 -19.69 -9.30 -12.21
N VAL A 158 -19.39 -9.92 -13.36
CA VAL A 158 -20.40 -10.47 -14.24
C VAL A 158 -21.22 -11.58 -13.57
N GLU A 159 -20.55 -12.48 -12.83
CA GLU A 159 -21.24 -13.55 -12.07
C GLU A 159 -22.27 -12.97 -11.09
N ARG A 160 -21.89 -11.92 -10.37
CA ARG A 160 -22.76 -11.25 -9.40
C ARG A 160 -23.93 -10.53 -10.09
N GLU A 161 -23.67 -9.82 -11.20
CA GLU A 161 -24.71 -9.13 -11.96
C GLU A 161 -25.71 -10.09 -12.58
N VAL A 162 -25.23 -11.19 -13.16
CA VAL A 162 -26.11 -12.23 -13.72
C VAL A 162 -26.92 -12.89 -12.60
N GLY A 163 -26.30 -13.20 -11.47
CA GLY A 163 -27.00 -13.75 -10.30
C GLY A 163 -28.14 -12.84 -9.84
N TYR A 164 -27.84 -11.56 -9.65
CA TYR A 164 -28.83 -10.56 -9.27
C TYR A 164 -29.98 -10.44 -10.30
N ALA A 165 -29.63 -10.35 -11.58
CA ALA A 165 -30.64 -10.28 -12.65
C ALA A 165 -31.56 -11.54 -12.68
N ARG A 166 -31.00 -12.72 -12.41
CA ARG A 166 -31.76 -13.96 -12.27
C ARG A 166 -32.74 -13.93 -11.09
N GLU A 167 -32.31 -13.39 -9.95
CA GLU A 167 -33.20 -13.16 -8.80
C GLU A 167 -34.37 -12.22 -9.12
N GLN A 168 -34.18 -11.29 -10.09
CA GLN A 168 -35.23 -10.42 -10.60
C GLN A 168 -36.09 -11.07 -11.71
N GLY A 169 -35.87 -12.35 -12.04
CA GLY A 169 -36.61 -13.08 -13.04
C GLY A 169 -36.14 -12.87 -14.48
N LEU A 170 -34.97 -12.24 -14.69
CA LEU A 170 -34.40 -12.05 -16.02
C LEU A 170 -33.56 -13.26 -16.41
N ASP A 171 -33.85 -13.89 -17.55
CA ASP A 171 -33.19 -15.11 -18.03
C ASP A 171 -32.52 -14.96 -19.40
N ARG A 172 -32.61 -13.78 -20.02
CA ARG A 172 -32.06 -13.51 -21.34
C ARG A 172 -31.13 -12.29 -21.29
N PHE A 173 -29.89 -12.48 -21.70
CA PHE A 173 -28.87 -11.47 -21.68
C PHE A 173 -28.37 -11.14 -23.08
N ALA A 174 -27.94 -9.90 -23.25
CA ALA A 174 -27.13 -9.46 -24.38
C ALA A 174 -25.99 -8.60 -23.89
N ALA A 175 -24.85 -8.61 -24.59
CA ALA A 175 -23.71 -7.80 -24.24
C ALA A 175 -23.28 -6.87 -25.36
N LEU A 176 -22.90 -5.66 -24.98
CA LEU A 176 -22.16 -4.72 -25.80
C LEU A 176 -20.79 -4.51 -25.17
N ALA A 177 -19.72 -4.93 -25.81
CA ALA A 177 -18.38 -4.91 -25.26
C ALA A 177 -17.40 -4.24 -26.24
N PRO A 178 -16.33 -3.61 -25.75
CA PRO A 178 -15.28 -3.12 -26.64
C PRO A 178 -14.59 -4.28 -27.36
N ASP A 179 -14.19 -4.06 -28.60
CA ASP A 179 -13.37 -5.03 -29.34
C ASP A 179 -11.92 -4.97 -28.86
N SER A 180 -11.69 -5.62 -27.71
CA SER A 180 -10.43 -5.65 -27.01
C SER A 180 -10.31 -6.95 -26.19
N PRO A 181 -9.10 -7.33 -25.75
CA PRO A 181 -8.92 -8.49 -24.88
C PRO A 181 -9.80 -8.45 -23.61
N TYR A 182 -10.02 -7.28 -23.04
CA TYR A 182 -10.92 -7.10 -21.91
C TYR A 182 -12.37 -7.35 -22.28
N GLY A 183 -12.86 -6.79 -23.40
CA GLY A 183 -14.24 -6.98 -23.83
C GLY A 183 -14.54 -8.44 -24.18
N HIS A 184 -13.61 -9.14 -24.80
CA HIS A 184 -13.74 -10.58 -25.05
C HIS A 184 -13.78 -11.38 -23.75
N LEU A 185 -12.93 -11.05 -22.76
CA LEU A 185 -12.95 -11.67 -21.43
C LEU A 185 -14.30 -11.49 -20.74
N MET A 186 -14.88 -10.29 -20.80
CA MET A 186 -16.21 -9.99 -20.23
C MET A 186 -17.32 -10.76 -20.93
N ALA A 187 -17.27 -10.88 -22.25
CA ALA A 187 -18.25 -11.64 -23.03
C ALA A 187 -18.21 -13.14 -22.71
N GLU A 188 -17.05 -13.72 -22.54
CA GLU A 188 -16.89 -15.10 -22.07
C GLU A 188 -17.41 -15.29 -20.65
N ALA A 189 -17.04 -14.37 -19.74
CA ALA A 189 -17.53 -14.39 -18.36
C ALA A 189 -19.08 -14.36 -18.31
N LEU A 190 -19.71 -13.55 -19.18
CA LEU A 190 -21.17 -13.50 -19.28
C LEU A 190 -21.78 -14.83 -19.74
N LYS A 191 -21.18 -15.46 -20.74
CA LYS A 191 -21.66 -16.78 -21.23
C LYS A 191 -21.56 -17.83 -20.12
N ASP A 192 -20.42 -17.88 -19.44
CA ASP A 192 -20.21 -18.83 -18.36
C ASP A 192 -21.18 -18.58 -17.19
N ALA A 193 -21.33 -17.32 -16.76
CA ALA A 193 -22.25 -16.96 -15.68
C ALA A 193 -23.71 -17.23 -16.03
N ALA A 194 -24.14 -16.92 -17.27
CA ALA A 194 -25.48 -17.19 -17.75
C ALA A 194 -25.74 -18.70 -17.75
N ALA A 195 -24.83 -19.50 -18.29
CA ALA A 195 -24.96 -20.96 -18.31
C ALA A 195 -25.04 -21.54 -16.88
N ALA A 196 -24.19 -21.07 -15.95
CA ALA A 196 -24.21 -21.51 -14.57
C ALA A 196 -25.51 -21.17 -13.83
N ASN A 197 -26.23 -20.12 -14.25
CA ASN A 197 -27.47 -19.65 -13.65
C ASN A 197 -28.73 -20.05 -14.48
N GLY A 198 -28.62 -20.95 -15.46
CA GLY A 198 -29.75 -21.40 -16.30
C GLY A 198 -30.35 -20.29 -17.16
N ALA A 199 -29.52 -19.33 -17.57
CA ALA A 199 -29.90 -18.22 -18.42
C ALA A 199 -29.25 -18.32 -19.81
N THR A 200 -29.71 -17.50 -20.77
CA THR A 200 -29.27 -17.54 -22.17
C THR A 200 -28.67 -16.20 -22.58
N VAL A 201 -27.46 -16.23 -23.15
CA VAL A 201 -26.90 -15.07 -23.85
C VAL A 201 -27.41 -15.07 -25.31
N THR A 202 -28.30 -14.15 -25.63
CA THR A 202 -28.93 -14.07 -26.94
C THR A 202 -28.02 -13.47 -28.00
N LYS A 203 -27.19 -12.51 -27.61
CA LYS A 203 -26.26 -11.83 -28.52
C LYS A 203 -25.11 -11.15 -27.78
N VAL A 204 -23.97 -11.15 -28.44
CA VAL A 204 -22.80 -10.32 -28.03
C VAL A 204 -22.41 -9.48 -29.25
N ALA A 205 -22.31 -8.19 -29.08
CA ALA A 205 -21.80 -7.25 -30.09
C ALA A 205 -20.56 -6.58 -29.58
N PHE A 206 -19.55 -6.49 -30.44
CA PHE A 206 -18.30 -5.79 -30.15
C PHE A 206 -18.26 -4.46 -30.89
N TYR A 207 -17.79 -3.42 -30.23
CA TYR A 207 -17.64 -2.09 -30.79
C TYR A 207 -16.18 -1.62 -30.82
N GLY A 208 -15.84 -0.96 -31.93
CA GLY A 208 -14.56 -0.30 -32.10
C GLY A 208 -14.56 1.13 -31.52
N PRO A 209 -13.42 1.85 -31.61
CA PRO A 209 -13.23 3.16 -30.98
C PRO A 209 -14.02 4.30 -31.63
N SER A 210 -14.66 4.09 -32.79
CA SER A 210 -15.43 5.14 -33.48
C SER A 210 -16.90 5.16 -33.06
N ALA A 211 -17.50 6.33 -33.05
CA ALA A 211 -18.94 6.49 -32.80
C ALA A 211 -19.80 5.70 -33.78
N ALA A 212 -19.41 5.62 -35.06
CA ALA A 212 -20.12 4.84 -36.06
C ALA A 212 -20.08 3.32 -35.78
N ALA A 213 -18.93 2.80 -35.35
CA ALA A 213 -18.78 1.41 -34.95
C ALA A 213 -19.64 1.08 -33.72
N SER A 214 -19.67 1.98 -32.74
CA SER A 214 -20.54 1.82 -31.56
C SER A 214 -22.02 1.83 -31.92
N ALA A 215 -22.46 2.75 -32.80
CA ALA A 215 -23.83 2.81 -33.29
C ALA A 215 -24.24 1.53 -34.04
N ALA A 216 -23.38 1.01 -34.92
CA ALA A 216 -23.61 -0.22 -35.63
C ALA A 216 -23.76 -1.43 -34.70
N ALA A 217 -22.89 -1.51 -33.67
CA ALA A 217 -22.96 -2.56 -32.66
C ALA A 217 -24.28 -2.51 -31.86
N ILE A 218 -24.72 -1.32 -31.44
CA ILE A 218 -26.01 -1.11 -30.74
C ILE A 218 -27.20 -1.53 -31.65
N GLN A 219 -27.20 -1.09 -32.90
CA GLN A 219 -28.24 -1.49 -33.87
C GLN A 219 -28.28 -3.00 -34.04
N SER A 220 -27.11 -3.65 -34.08
CA SER A 220 -27.05 -5.10 -34.20
C SER A 220 -27.74 -5.83 -33.02
N LEU A 221 -27.77 -5.23 -31.83
CA LEU A 221 -28.47 -5.76 -30.65
C LEU A 221 -29.97 -5.51 -30.67
N GLY A 222 -30.50 -4.82 -31.68
CA GLY A 222 -31.90 -4.45 -31.78
C GLY A 222 -32.26 -3.16 -31.06
N GLY A 223 -31.22 -2.36 -30.65
CA GLY A 223 -31.44 -1.07 -30.03
C GLY A 223 -31.71 0.04 -31.05
N ALA A 224 -32.63 0.96 -30.71
CA ALA A 224 -32.74 2.21 -31.45
C ALA A 224 -31.56 3.14 -31.06
N VAL A 225 -30.76 3.54 -32.03
CA VAL A 225 -29.74 4.57 -31.83
C VAL A 225 -30.44 5.94 -31.91
N PRO A 226 -30.41 6.79 -30.87
CA PRO A 226 -30.89 8.14 -31.00
C PRO A 226 -30.14 8.82 -32.16
N ALA A 227 -30.83 9.55 -33.01
CA ALA A 227 -30.18 10.37 -34.01
C ALA A 227 -29.14 11.25 -33.31
N ALA A 228 -27.90 11.19 -33.79
CA ALA A 228 -26.84 12.00 -33.21
C ALA A 228 -27.30 13.46 -33.17
N ALA A 229 -27.40 14.03 -31.99
CA ALA A 229 -27.57 15.45 -31.84
C ALA A 229 -26.35 16.08 -32.53
N SER A 230 -26.55 16.67 -33.68
CA SER A 230 -25.57 17.47 -34.38
C SER A 230 -25.35 18.75 -33.52
N GLY A 231 -24.58 18.59 -32.46
CA GLY A 231 -24.12 19.69 -31.66
C GLY A 231 -23.06 20.45 -32.46
N THR A 232 -23.51 21.48 -33.11
CA THR A 232 -22.65 22.57 -33.63
C THR A 232 -21.93 23.12 -32.38
N ALA A 233 -20.67 22.77 -32.21
CA ALA A 233 -19.80 23.53 -31.33
C ALA A 233 -19.60 24.91 -31.95
N ALA A 234 -20.11 25.93 -31.28
CA ALA A 234 -19.79 27.33 -31.48
C ALA A 234 -18.58 27.67 -30.61
#